data_c2f5047baaa3fc4229c1c14a96739778
#
_entry.id   c2f5047baaa3fc4229c1c14a96739778
#
_cell.length_a   1.000
_cell.length_b   1.000
_cell.length_c   1.000
_cell.angle_alpha   90.00
_cell.angle_beta   90.00
_cell.angle_gamma   90.00
#
_symmetry.space_group_name_H-M   'P 1'
#
loop_
_entity.id
_entity.type
_entity.pdbx_description
1 polymer ?
#
loop_
_entity_poly.entity_id
_entity_poly.type
_entity_poly.pdbx_seq_one_letter_code
_entity_poly.pdbx_strand_id
1 'polypeptide(L)'
;MISERQAVTQSVVKSAVTSDFAIAAKRYQLYRELEAEQLAIMARENLLTEWSAETRATVLSAREFVRDTREARTNLREHVRGFILRFRNTHEPLKSVLQQTRAVVQNLERTGAIRDDNGWFEAEVLEWAIEEYGRIS
;
A
#
# COMPACT_ATOMS: atom_id res chain seq x y z
N MET A 1 -33.21 -3.43 6.78
CA MET A 1 -32.65 -2.13 7.23
C MET A 1 -31.17 -2.29 7.55
N ILE A 2 -30.35 -1.42 6.99
CA ILE A 2 -28.92 -1.37 7.31
C ILE A 2 -28.80 -0.75 8.72
N SER A 3 -28.05 -1.37 9.64
CA SER A 3 -27.81 -0.81 10.93
C SER A 3 -26.96 0.48 10.82
N GLU A 4 -27.09 1.38 11.76
CA GLU A 4 -26.31 2.62 11.84
C GLU A 4 -24.81 2.34 11.74
N ARG A 5 -24.35 1.28 12.39
CA ARG A 5 -22.97 0.79 12.36
C ARG A 5 -22.53 0.36 10.96
N GLN A 6 -23.38 -0.38 10.23
CA GLN A 6 -23.12 -0.80 8.86
C GLN A 6 -23.05 0.39 7.90
N ALA A 7 -23.93 1.38 8.07
CA ALA A 7 -23.92 2.60 7.28
C ALA A 7 -22.62 3.40 7.47
N VAL A 8 -22.13 3.55 8.70
CA VAL A 8 -20.85 4.21 9.01
C VAL A 8 -19.70 3.45 8.38
N THR A 9 -19.66 2.12 8.51
CA THR A 9 -18.63 1.26 7.93
C THR A 9 -18.59 1.39 6.41
N GLN A 10 -19.73 1.32 5.74
CA GLN A 10 -19.82 1.47 4.29
C GLN A 10 -19.36 2.87 3.85
N SER A 11 -19.70 3.91 4.59
CA SER A 11 -19.25 5.27 4.32
C SER A 11 -17.74 5.41 4.43
N VAL A 12 -17.11 4.81 5.44
CA VAL A 12 -15.65 4.82 5.62
C VAL A 12 -14.96 4.08 4.48
N VAL A 13 -15.43 2.90 4.11
CA VAL A 13 -14.88 2.11 2.99
C VAL A 13 -15.00 2.89 1.67
N LYS A 14 -16.16 3.46 1.38
CA LYS A 14 -16.41 4.25 0.18
C LYS A 14 -15.51 5.51 0.14
N SER A 15 -15.37 6.19 1.26
CA SER A 15 -14.51 7.36 1.39
C SER A 15 -13.04 7.00 1.13
N ALA A 16 -12.56 5.87 1.64
CA ALA A 16 -11.19 5.39 1.41
C ALA A 16 -10.94 5.10 -0.07
N VAL A 17 -11.92 4.53 -0.79
CA VAL A 17 -11.81 4.23 -2.24
C VAL A 17 -11.76 5.51 -3.08
N THR A 18 -12.49 6.56 -2.71
CA THR A 18 -12.58 7.82 -3.45
C THR A 18 -11.59 8.89 -2.97
N SER A 19 -10.83 8.61 -1.91
CA SER A 19 -9.93 9.57 -1.25
C SER A 19 -8.48 9.42 -1.72
N ASP A 20 -7.61 10.22 -1.12
CA ASP A 20 -6.16 10.16 -1.29
C ASP A 20 -5.56 8.78 -1.00
N PHE A 21 -6.29 7.92 -0.28
CA PHE A 21 -5.90 6.53 -0.04
C PHE A 21 -5.70 5.76 -1.34
N ALA A 22 -6.65 5.86 -2.28
CA ALA A 22 -6.55 5.20 -3.58
C ALA A 22 -5.35 5.71 -4.39
N ILE A 23 -5.11 7.03 -4.36
CA ILE A 23 -3.96 7.65 -5.02
C ILE A 23 -2.65 7.16 -4.41
N ALA A 24 -2.57 7.10 -3.07
CA ALA A 24 -1.39 6.62 -2.36
C ALA A 24 -1.12 5.14 -2.65
N ALA A 25 -2.15 4.31 -2.70
CA ALA A 25 -2.04 2.88 -3.02
C ALA A 25 -1.51 2.67 -4.43
N LYS A 26 -2.05 3.39 -5.40
CA LYS A 26 -1.61 3.32 -6.80
C LYS A 26 -0.17 3.78 -6.96
N ARG A 27 0.21 4.87 -6.29
CA ARG A 27 1.58 5.40 -6.32
C ARG A 27 2.57 4.39 -5.75
N TYR A 28 2.26 3.80 -4.61
CA TYR A 28 3.12 2.80 -3.97
C TYR A 28 3.29 1.57 -4.89
N GLN A 29 2.22 1.07 -5.46
CA GLN A 29 2.29 -0.06 -6.39
C GLN A 29 3.19 0.27 -7.59
N LEU A 30 3.00 1.42 -8.21
CA LEU A 30 3.80 1.85 -9.37
C LEU A 30 5.29 1.93 -9.03
N TYR A 31 5.65 2.61 -7.95
CA TYR A 31 7.06 2.76 -7.55
C TYR A 31 7.69 1.42 -7.18
N ARG A 32 6.93 0.54 -6.54
CA ARG A 32 7.43 -0.80 -6.20
C ARG A 32 7.73 -1.61 -7.46
N GLU A 33 6.87 -1.55 -8.48
CA GLU A 33 7.11 -2.21 -9.76
C GLU A 33 8.33 -1.64 -10.48
N LEU A 34 8.47 -0.32 -10.51
CA LEU A 34 9.62 0.35 -11.12
C LEU A 34 10.92 0.03 -10.39
N GLU A 35 10.92 -0.01 -9.06
CA GLU A 35 12.06 -0.41 -8.25
C GLU A 35 12.49 -1.85 -8.58
N ALA A 36 11.54 -2.79 -8.63
CA ALA A 36 11.82 -4.18 -8.95
C ALA A 36 12.42 -4.32 -10.36
N GLU A 37 11.93 -3.56 -11.33
CA GLU A 37 12.46 -3.52 -12.69
C GLU A 37 13.90 -3.01 -12.72
N GLN A 38 14.19 -1.90 -12.03
CA GLN A 38 15.53 -1.33 -11.95
C GLN A 38 16.52 -2.26 -11.25
N LEU A 39 16.10 -2.91 -10.17
CA LEU A 39 16.93 -3.89 -9.47
C LEU A 39 17.24 -5.11 -10.35
N ALA A 40 16.28 -5.55 -11.17
CA ALA A 40 16.48 -6.64 -12.13
C ALA A 40 17.49 -6.25 -13.21
N ILE A 41 17.44 -5.01 -13.70
CA ILE A 41 18.41 -4.48 -14.68
C ILE A 41 19.80 -4.42 -14.05
N MET A 42 19.93 -3.91 -12.81
CA MET A 42 21.20 -3.88 -12.08
C MET A 42 21.81 -5.27 -11.90
N ALA A 43 20.99 -6.25 -11.54
CA ALA A 43 21.46 -7.63 -11.35
C ALA A 43 21.99 -8.22 -12.65
N ARG A 44 21.37 -7.91 -13.80
CA ARG A 44 21.85 -8.33 -15.13
C ARG A 44 23.15 -7.66 -15.50
N GLU A 45 23.30 -6.36 -15.26
CA GLU A 45 24.50 -5.60 -15.59
C GLU A 45 25.69 -5.99 -14.71
N ASN A 46 25.47 -6.29 -13.44
CA ASN A 46 26.51 -6.76 -12.52
C ASN A 46 27.13 -8.10 -12.94
N LEU A 47 26.43 -8.89 -13.73
CA LEU A 47 26.93 -10.15 -14.31
C LEU A 47 27.86 -9.89 -15.51
N LEU A 48 27.91 -8.67 -16.04
CA LEU A 48 28.64 -8.29 -17.25
C LEU A 48 29.94 -7.50 -16.99
N THR A 49 30.56 -7.62 -15.88
CA THR A 49 31.98 -7.43 -15.52
C THR A 49 32.64 -6.03 -15.56
N GLU A 50 32.09 -4.95 -16.06
CA GLU A 50 32.71 -3.62 -15.92
C GLU A 50 31.68 -2.52 -15.70
N TRP A 51 31.95 -1.68 -14.68
CA TRP A 51 31.11 -0.54 -14.34
C TRP A 51 31.32 0.61 -15.32
N SER A 52 30.54 0.65 -16.39
CA SER A 52 30.47 1.77 -17.30
C SER A 52 29.79 2.98 -16.66
N ALA A 53 29.89 4.16 -17.29
CA ALA A 53 29.14 5.36 -16.86
C ALA A 53 27.62 5.11 -16.88
N GLU A 54 27.11 4.31 -17.81
CA GLU A 54 25.71 3.92 -17.93
C GLU A 54 25.27 3.06 -16.74
N THR A 55 26.11 2.10 -16.31
CA THR A 55 25.84 1.26 -15.15
C THR A 55 25.77 2.12 -13.88
N ARG A 56 26.66 3.11 -13.73
CA ARG A 56 26.61 4.04 -12.61
C ARG A 56 25.31 4.84 -12.61
N ALA A 57 24.87 5.33 -13.76
CA ALA A 57 23.60 6.05 -13.89
C ALA A 57 22.42 5.17 -13.51
N THR A 58 22.43 3.89 -13.92
CA THR A 58 21.39 2.92 -13.55
C THR A 58 21.37 2.68 -12.05
N VAL A 59 22.53 2.56 -11.40
CA VAL A 59 22.63 2.40 -9.91
C VAL A 59 22.06 3.61 -9.20
N LEU A 60 22.38 4.84 -9.65
CA LEU A 60 21.86 6.06 -9.06
C LEU A 60 20.33 6.16 -9.22
N SER A 61 19.81 5.83 -10.42
CA SER A 61 18.36 5.78 -10.66
C SER A 61 17.67 4.76 -9.75
N ALA A 62 18.27 3.57 -9.56
CA ALA A 62 17.72 2.56 -8.66
C ALA A 62 17.67 3.05 -7.21
N ARG A 63 18.68 3.80 -6.74
CA ARG A 63 18.66 4.41 -5.40
C ARG A 63 17.54 5.43 -5.25
N GLU A 64 17.28 6.23 -6.26
CA GLU A 64 16.15 7.17 -6.28
C GLU A 64 14.82 6.44 -6.20
N PHE A 65 14.64 5.37 -6.96
CA PHE A 65 13.42 4.54 -6.89
C PHE A 65 13.23 3.89 -5.53
N VAL A 66 14.31 3.42 -4.89
CA VAL A 66 14.24 2.88 -3.51
C VAL A 66 13.75 3.94 -2.54
N ARG A 67 14.28 5.16 -2.64
CA ARG A 67 13.84 6.29 -1.80
C ARG A 67 12.38 6.63 -2.05
N ASP A 68 11.98 6.76 -3.32
CA ASP A 68 10.62 7.13 -3.73
C ASP A 68 9.62 6.06 -3.31
N THR A 69 9.98 4.79 -3.44
CA THR A 69 9.16 3.66 -2.98
C THR A 69 8.97 3.71 -1.47
N ARG A 70 10.03 4.02 -0.72
CA ARG A 70 9.98 4.13 0.73
C ARG A 70 9.06 5.27 1.16
N GLU A 71 9.14 6.42 0.51
CA GLU A 71 8.27 7.56 0.79
C GLU A 71 6.81 7.24 0.45
N ALA A 72 6.56 6.61 -0.70
CA ALA A 72 5.23 6.19 -1.11
C ALA A 72 4.64 5.15 -0.14
N ARG A 73 5.46 4.22 0.35
CA ARG A 73 5.08 3.23 1.36
C ARG A 73 4.70 3.90 2.68
N THR A 74 5.52 4.83 3.14
CA THR A 74 5.25 5.59 4.38
C THR A 74 3.95 6.36 4.26
N ASN A 75 3.73 7.03 3.14
CA ASN A 75 2.51 7.79 2.88
C ASN A 75 1.27 6.87 2.89
N LEU A 76 1.34 5.72 2.22
CA LEU A 76 0.24 4.75 2.23
C LEU A 76 -0.02 4.22 3.65
N ARG A 77 1.03 3.91 4.39
CA ARG A 77 0.91 3.44 5.78
C ARG A 77 0.21 4.46 6.68
N GLU A 78 0.49 5.75 6.47
CA GLU A 78 -0.21 6.83 7.18
C GLU A 78 -1.72 6.84 6.86
N HIS A 79 -2.09 6.58 5.62
CA HIS A 79 -3.51 6.44 5.24
C HIS A 79 -4.16 5.22 5.90
N VAL A 80 -3.45 4.09 5.97
CA VAL A 80 -3.92 2.89 6.68
C VAL A 80 -4.13 3.22 8.17
N ARG A 81 -3.17 3.90 8.78
CA ARG A 81 -3.28 4.32 10.17
C ARG A 81 -4.51 5.19 10.42
N GLY A 82 -4.74 6.18 9.56
CA GLY A 82 -5.93 7.05 9.64
C GLY A 82 -7.23 6.26 9.54
N PHE A 83 -7.27 5.28 8.64
CA PHE A 83 -8.40 4.37 8.48
C PHE A 83 -8.66 3.54 9.75
N ILE A 84 -7.61 2.96 10.33
CA ILE A 84 -7.72 2.15 11.56
C ILE A 84 -8.17 3.01 12.74
N LEU A 85 -7.69 4.25 12.87
CA LEU A 85 -8.09 5.18 13.92
C LEU A 85 -9.61 5.46 13.90
N ARG A 86 -10.21 5.55 12.72
CA ARG A 86 -11.65 5.76 12.58
C ARG A 86 -12.45 4.61 13.17
N PHE A 87 -12.03 3.37 12.97
CA PHE A 87 -12.68 2.19 13.54
C PHE A 87 -12.48 2.09 15.05
N ARG A 88 -11.32 2.49 15.54
CA ARG A 88 -11.08 2.50 16.97
C ARG A 88 -12.07 3.40 17.72
N ASN A 89 -12.38 4.55 17.17
CA ASN A 89 -13.34 5.47 17.78
C ASN A 89 -14.75 4.86 17.90
N THR A 90 -15.04 3.80 17.15
CA THR A 90 -16.30 3.06 17.20
C THR A 90 -16.20 1.76 18.00
N HIS A 91 -15.04 1.48 18.63
CA HIS A 91 -14.78 0.27 19.43
C HIS A 91 -14.95 -1.03 18.65
N GLU A 92 -14.63 -1.02 17.34
CA GLU A 92 -14.68 -2.23 16.53
C GLU A 92 -13.62 -3.25 16.93
N PRO A 93 -13.95 -4.55 17.02
CA PRO A 93 -12.96 -5.58 17.29
C PRO A 93 -11.99 -5.75 16.10
N LEU A 94 -10.78 -6.23 16.36
CA LEU A 94 -9.74 -6.42 15.34
C LEU A 94 -10.25 -7.22 14.14
N LYS A 95 -10.99 -8.31 14.38
CA LYS A 95 -11.53 -9.16 13.30
C LYS A 95 -12.39 -8.34 12.33
N SER A 96 -13.26 -7.49 12.86
CA SER A 96 -14.12 -6.61 12.06
C SER A 96 -13.29 -5.60 11.29
N VAL A 97 -12.29 -4.98 11.92
CA VAL A 97 -11.39 -4.01 11.31
C VAL A 97 -10.65 -4.65 10.13
N LEU A 98 -10.14 -5.88 10.29
CA LEU A 98 -9.44 -6.59 9.23
C LEU A 98 -10.37 -6.93 8.06
N GLN A 99 -11.62 -7.30 8.33
CA GLN A 99 -12.62 -7.52 7.27
C GLN A 99 -12.89 -6.25 6.48
N GLN A 100 -12.99 -5.10 7.14
CA GLN A 100 -13.22 -3.82 6.50
C GLN A 100 -11.99 -3.38 5.69
N THR A 101 -10.80 -3.60 6.23
CA THR A 101 -9.55 -3.31 5.52
C THR A 101 -9.43 -4.15 4.25
N ARG A 102 -9.76 -5.43 4.32
CA ARG A 102 -9.81 -6.30 3.15
C ARG A 102 -10.82 -5.80 2.12
N ALA A 103 -11.99 -5.34 2.56
CA ALA A 103 -13.00 -4.79 1.66
C ALA A 103 -12.49 -3.56 0.92
N VAL A 104 -11.71 -2.69 1.57
CA VAL A 104 -11.08 -1.53 0.93
C VAL A 104 -10.11 -1.98 -0.16
N VAL A 105 -9.24 -2.95 0.13
CA VAL A 105 -8.27 -3.46 -0.85
C VAL A 105 -8.99 -4.08 -2.05
N GLN A 106 -10.02 -4.88 -1.81
CA GLN A 106 -10.83 -5.49 -2.87
C GLN A 106 -11.53 -4.44 -3.74
N ASN A 107 -12.01 -3.36 -3.15
CA ASN A 107 -12.59 -2.25 -3.90
C ASN A 107 -11.55 -1.51 -4.74
N LEU A 108 -10.35 -1.29 -4.23
CA LEU A 108 -9.26 -0.68 -4.99
C LEU A 108 -8.88 -1.53 -6.21
N GLU A 109 -8.85 -2.84 -6.06
CA GLU A 109 -8.59 -3.78 -7.15
C GLU A 109 -9.73 -3.77 -8.16
N ARG A 110 -10.98 -3.82 -7.71
CA ARG A 110 -12.17 -3.81 -8.55
C ARG A 110 -12.28 -2.55 -9.38
N THR A 111 -11.93 -1.39 -8.82
CA THR A 111 -11.98 -0.10 -9.53
C THR A 111 -10.77 0.13 -10.43
N GLY A 112 -9.80 -0.78 -10.43
CA GLY A 112 -8.59 -0.66 -11.24
C GLY A 112 -7.54 0.27 -10.65
N ALA A 113 -7.70 0.74 -9.41
CA ALA A 113 -6.71 1.59 -8.75
C ALA A 113 -5.41 0.83 -8.46
N ILE A 114 -5.50 -0.47 -8.20
CA ILE A 114 -4.35 -1.36 -7.99
C ILE A 114 -4.56 -2.69 -8.71
N ARG A 115 -3.46 -3.44 -8.88
CA ARG A 115 -3.46 -4.84 -9.31
C ARG A 115 -2.82 -5.66 -8.20
N ASP A 116 -3.49 -6.73 -7.78
CA ASP A 116 -3.03 -7.56 -6.68
C ASP A 116 -3.04 -9.05 -7.08
N ASP A 117 -2.27 -9.37 -8.13
CA ASP A 117 -2.28 -10.69 -8.76
C ASP A 117 -1.86 -11.82 -7.79
N ASN A 118 -0.99 -11.51 -6.83
CA ASN A 118 -0.45 -12.49 -5.87
C ASN A 118 -0.92 -12.26 -4.43
N GLY A 119 -1.83 -11.33 -4.20
CA GLY A 119 -2.30 -10.99 -2.85
C GLY A 119 -1.26 -10.29 -1.96
N TRP A 120 -0.12 -9.86 -2.52
CA TRP A 120 0.96 -9.24 -1.75
C TRP A 120 0.53 -7.90 -1.14
N PHE A 121 -0.24 -7.11 -1.87
CA PHE A 121 -0.70 -5.80 -1.42
C PHE A 121 -1.69 -5.96 -0.26
N GLU A 122 -2.66 -6.84 -0.40
CA GLU A 122 -3.62 -7.16 0.66
C GLU A 122 -2.91 -7.63 1.93
N ALA A 123 -1.96 -8.57 1.78
CA ALA A 123 -1.20 -9.10 2.91
C ALA A 123 -0.42 -7.99 3.63
N GLU A 124 0.24 -7.10 2.89
CA GLU A 124 1.02 -6.00 3.46
C GLU A 124 0.13 -4.98 4.18
N VAL A 125 -0.99 -4.59 3.57
CA VAL A 125 -1.94 -3.65 4.18
C VAL A 125 -2.57 -4.25 5.44
N LEU A 126 -2.94 -5.53 5.43
CA LEU A 126 -3.48 -6.21 6.61
C LEU A 126 -2.45 -6.29 7.75
N GLU A 127 -1.18 -6.54 7.44
CA GLU A 127 -0.10 -6.52 8.43
C GLU A 127 0.03 -5.14 9.08
N TRP A 128 0.03 -4.08 8.29
CA TRP A 128 0.05 -2.71 8.82
C TRP A 128 -1.18 -2.41 9.68
N ALA A 129 -2.35 -2.89 9.26
CA ALA A 129 -3.59 -2.72 10.03
C ALA A 129 -3.49 -3.37 11.40
N ILE A 130 -2.95 -4.58 11.48
CA ILE A 130 -2.72 -5.29 12.74
C ILE A 130 -1.75 -4.50 13.64
N GLU A 131 -0.63 -4.05 13.08
CA GLU A 131 0.37 -3.27 13.81
C GLU A 131 -0.21 -1.97 14.36
N GLU A 132 -0.91 -1.22 13.53
CA GLU A 132 -1.50 0.07 13.94
C GLU A 132 -2.63 -0.11 14.96
N TYR A 133 -3.45 -1.14 14.82
CA TYR A 133 -4.48 -1.46 15.79
C TYR A 133 -3.86 -1.78 17.17
N GLY A 134 -2.77 -2.54 17.18
CA GLY A 134 -2.05 -2.87 18.40
C GLY A 134 -1.40 -1.67 19.08
N ARG A 135 -0.85 -0.73 18.31
CA ARG A 135 -0.25 0.50 18.84
C ARG A 135 -1.26 1.40 19.53
N ILE A 136 -2.46 1.38 19.05
CA ILE A 136 -3.50 2.29 19.48
C ILE A 136 -4.26 1.73 20.68
N SER A 137 -4.28 0.42 20.89
CA SER A 137 -5.02 -0.23 21.98
C SER A 137 -4.41 0.00 23.37
#